data_691211eb3b3505aee7930ebe70761814
#
_entry.id   691211eb3b3505aee7930ebe70761814
#
_cell.length_a   1.000
_cell.length_b   1.000
_cell.length_c   1.000
_cell.angle_alpha   90.00
_cell.angle_beta   90.00
_cell.angle_gamma   90.00
#
_symmetry.space_group_name_H-M   'P 1'
#
loop_
_entity.id
_entity.type
_entity.pdbx_description
1 polymer ?
#
loop_
_entity_poly.entity_id
_entity_poly.type
_entity_poly.pdbx_seq_one_letter_code
_entity_poly.pdbx_strand_id
1 'polypeptide(L)'
;MAEHPELLAEMPAVARLSTPERLKHAQKRRAQQLKKWAQAEKENPGMKAGAERKRRRRKSDGQGKRVTFPASVRLLEAAARHDAEEVRQFLESGISPDLCNEDGLTALHQCCIDDSGPVVSVLLDAGADVNARDTELWTPLHAAATCGHLRLVQLLIQRGADLLAVNSDGNMPYDLCEDEATLDCLENAMAEQGITQERIEDARAATERSMLREIRELLRAGADLDAPRGHGATLLHVAAANGYLEAAELLLEHRAGTDSRDEDGWQPLHAAACWGQVQLVELLVAHGADLAAKSLLDETPLDVCGDEEVRAKLLELKHKHAAVMKSQEKHKSLLQRRTSSAGSRG
;
A
#
# COMPACT_ATOMS: atom_id res chain seq x y z
N MET A 1 8.19 4.91 26.77
CA MET A 1 7.05 5.38 25.95
C MET A 1 6.19 6.21 26.85
N ALA A 2 5.84 7.44 26.46
CA ALA A 2 4.95 8.29 27.24
C ALA A 2 3.53 7.74 27.09
N GLU A 3 2.97 7.19 28.16
CA GLU A 3 1.57 6.78 28.19
C GLU A 3 0.69 8.02 28.16
N HIS A 4 -0.18 8.12 27.17
CA HIS A 4 -1.16 9.19 27.06
C HIS A 4 -2.57 8.65 27.40
N PRO A 5 -2.91 8.55 28.70
CA PRO A 5 -4.17 7.96 29.15
C PRO A 5 -5.41 8.69 28.63
N GLU A 6 -5.28 10.02 28.39
CA GLU A 6 -6.37 10.83 27.79
C GLU A 6 -6.69 10.39 26.33
N LEU A 7 -5.66 9.96 25.57
CA LEU A 7 -5.84 9.44 24.21
C LEU A 7 -6.54 8.09 24.20
N LEU A 8 -6.14 7.21 25.09
CA LEU A 8 -6.71 5.87 25.21
C LEU A 8 -8.20 5.93 25.63
N ALA A 9 -8.58 6.89 26.48
CA ALA A 9 -9.97 7.06 26.89
C ALA A 9 -10.90 7.58 25.77
N GLU A 10 -10.37 8.32 24.80
CA GLU A 10 -11.14 8.85 23.68
C GLU A 10 -11.25 7.88 22.48
N MET A 11 -10.35 6.89 22.36
CA MET A 11 -10.30 5.96 21.25
C MET A 11 -11.65 5.27 20.96
N PRO A 12 -12.41 4.75 21.96
CA PRO A 12 -13.69 4.09 21.68
C PRO A 12 -14.75 5.02 21.09
N ALA A 13 -14.70 6.31 21.40
CA ALA A 13 -15.63 7.30 20.86
C ALA A 13 -15.23 7.72 19.43
N VAL A 14 -13.93 7.88 19.17
CA VAL A 14 -13.39 8.23 17.85
C VAL A 14 -13.54 7.07 16.86
N ALA A 15 -13.43 5.83 17.32
CA ALA A 15 -13.63 4.64 16.48
C ALA A 15 -15.03 4.54 15.86
N ARG A 16 -16.04 5.16 16.49
CA ARG A 16 -17.44 5.18 16.00
C ARG A 16 -17.74 6.29 15.00
N LEU A 17 -16.79 7.19 14.75
CA LEU A 17 -16.95 8.31 13.83
C LEU A 17 -16.64 7.89 12.39
N SER A 18 -17.32 8.51 11.43
CA SER A 18 -16.96 8.40 10.02
C SER A 18 -15.58 8.99 9.71
N THR A 19 -14.95 8.58 8.63
CA THR A 19 -13.60 9.06 8.23
C THR A 19 -13.49 10.59 8.19
N PRO A 20 -14.46 11.36 7.61
CA PRO A 20 -14.42 12.81 7.63
C PRO A 20 -14.53 13.40 9.05
N GLU A 21 -15.29 12.78 9.93
CA GLU A 21 -15.44 13.22 11.33
C GLU A 21 -14.18 12.94 12.15
N ARG A 22 -13.52 11.78 11.92
CA ARG A 22 -12.22 11.45 12.52
C ARG A 22 -11.16 12.48 12.13
N LEU A 23 -11.11 12.87 10.86
CA LEU A 23 -10.19 13.89 10.37
C LEU A 23 -10.43 15.25 11.04
N LYS A 24 -11.70 15.71 11.10
CA LYS A 24 -12.07 16.95 11.80
C LYS A 24 -11.70 16.90 13.29
N HIS A 25 -11.91 15.75 13.94
CA HIS A 25 -11.54 15.55 15.35
C HIS A 25 -10.02 15.63 15.53
N ALA A 26 -9.24 14.98 14.67
CA ALA A 26 -7.78 15.02 14.71
C ALA A 26 -7.25 16.45 14.48
N GLN A 27 -7.79 17.20 13.52
CA GLN A 27 -7.42 18.59 13.27
C GLN A 27 -7.73 19.50 14.47
N LYS A 28 -8.91 19.36 15.07
CA LYS A 28 -9.30 20.11 16.27
C LYS A 28 -8.37 19.82 17.43
N ARG A 29 -8.01 18.55 17.62
CA ARG A 29 -7.08 18.13 18.67
C ARG A 29 -5.67 18.67 18.46
N ARG A 30 -5.18 18.64 17.24
CA ARG A 30 -3.89 19.23 16.87
C ARG A 30 -3.84 20.72 17.16
N ALA A 31 -4.89 21.44 16.81
CA ALA A 31 -5.01 22.88 17.09
C ALA A 31 -4.99 23.17 18.62
N GLN A 32 -5.63 22.31 19.43
CA GLN A 32 -5.60 22.43 20.90
C GLN A 32 -4.20 22.15 21.46
N GLN A 33 -3.50 21.13 20.97
CA GLN A 33 -2.11 20.85 21.36
C GLN A 33 -1.19 22.01 21.07
N LEU A 34 -1.28 22.61 19.88
CA LEU A 34 -0.48 23.76 19.48
C LEU A 34 -0.77 24.99 20.38
N LYS A 35 -2.05 25.21 20.75
CA LYS A 35 -2.41 26.28 21.70
C LYS A 35 -1.82 26.04 23.11
N LYS A 36 -1.90 24.79 23.62
CA LYS A 36 -1.30 24.42 24.91
C LYS A 36 0.22 24.62 24.91
N TRP A 37 0.90 24.24 23.81
CA TRP A 37 2.35 24.46 23.70
C TRP A 37 2.71 25.94 23.62
N ALA A 38 1.98 26.74 22.85
CA ALA A 38 2.20 28.20 22.77
C ALA A 38 1.93 28.89 24.12
N GLN A 39 1.00 28.37 24.93
CA GLN A 39 0.72 28.87 26.28
C GLN A 39 1.82 28.48 27.26
N ALA A 40 2.28 27.21 27.24
CA ALA A 40 3.39 26.74 28.06
C ALA A 40 4.72 27.49 27.74
N GLU A 41 4.94 27.83 26.45
CA GLU A 41 6.08 28.68 26.06
C GLU A 41 5.99 30.11 26.60
N LYS A 42 4.77 30.68 26.74
CA LYS A 42 4.54 32.00 27.32
C LYS A 42 4.69 31.99 28.83
N GLU A 43 4.24 30.91 29.48
CA GLU A 43 4.30 30.76 30.95
C GLU A 43 5.71 30.45 31.49
N ASN A 44 6.59 29.88 30.64
CA ASN A 44 7.98 29.56 30.95
C ASN A 44 8.99 30.26 30.03
N PRO A 45 9.07 31.59 30.00
CA PRO A 45 10.04 32.33 29.18
C PRO A 45 11.51 32.12 29.60
N GLY A 46 11.74 31.56 30.80
CA GLY A 46 13.09 31.37 31.37
C GLY A 46 13.90 30.21 30.80
N MET A 47 13.29 29.25 30.07
CA MET A 47 14.03 28.10 29.52
C MET A 47 14.88 28.44 28.28
N LYS A 48 14.48 29.43 27.46
CA LYS A 48 15.26 29.87 26.30
C LYS A 48 16.53 30.61 26.69
N ALA A 49 16.50 31.42 27.74
CA ALA A 49 17.68 32.15 28.21
C ALA A 49 18.72 31.25 28.92
N GLY A 50 18.30 30.13 29.52
CA GLY A 50 19.19 29.15 30.14
C GLY A 50 19.96 28.27 29.14
N ALA A 51 19.37 27.98 27.99
CA ALA A 51 19.99 27.18 26.95
C ALA A 51 21.12 27.92 26.22
N GLU A 52 20.95 29.20 25.95
CA GLU A 52 22.00 30.03 25.31
C GLU A 52 23.18 30.34 26.21
N ARG A 53 22.93 30.58 27.53
CA ARG A 53 24.04 30.77 28.50
C ARG A 53 24.80 29.49 28.80
N LYS A 54 24.20 28.31 28.75
CA LYS A 54 24.89 27.01 28.87
C LYS A 54 25.71 26.67 27.63
N ARG A 55 25.36 27.13 26.43
CA ARG A 55 26.14 26.92 25.21
C ARG A 55 27.48 27.67 25.20
N ARG A 56 27.58 28.84 25.85
CA ARG A 56 28.83 29.62 25.88
C ARG A 56 29.83 29.15 26.96
N ARG A 57 29.45 28.35 27.96
CA ARG A 57 30.32 27.90 29.06
C ARG A 57 30.84 26.46 28.94
N ARG A 58 30.43 25.68 27.89
CA ARG A 58 30.89 24.33 27.66
C ARG A 58 31.82 24.23 26.45
N LYS A 59 32.84 25.09 26.41
CA LYS A 59 34.04 24.87 25.59
C LYS A 59 35.19 24.50 26.53
N SER A 60 35.14 23.33 27.12
CA SER A 60 36.31 22.57 27.59
C SER A 60 35.83 21.24 28.17
N ASP A 61 36.37 20.17 27.62
CA ASP A 61 36.40 18.82 28.16
C ASP A 61 35.06 18.12 28.51
N GLY A 62 34.71 17.17 27.66
CA GLY A 62 33.72 16.15 27.91
C GLY A 62 33.35 15.45 26.60
N GLN A 63 33.86 14.26 26.36
CA GLN A 63 33.36 13.35 25.32
C GLN A 63 31.85 13.15 25.51
N GLY A 64 31.05 14.09 25.07
CA GLY A 64 29.62 13.91 24.90
C GLY A 64 29.42 12.88 23.80
N LYS A 65 28.80 11.75 24.08
CA LYS A 65 28.35 10.81 23.08
C LYS A 65 27.55 11.59 22.02
N ARG A 66 28.19 11.91 20.89
CA ARG A 66 27.48 12.44 19.71
C ARG A 66 26.57 11.35 19.25
N VAL A 67 25.26 11.57 19.34
CA VAL A 67 24.29 10.72 18.65
C VAL A 67 24.53 10.97 17.16
N THR A 68 25.15 10.03 16.50
CA THR A 68 25.31 10.05 15.04
C THR A 68 24.14 9.28 14.46
N PHE A 69 23.28 9.99 13.78
CA PHE A 69 22.22 9.35 13.00
C PHE A 69 22.81 8.57 11.82
N PRO A 70 22.16 7.45 11.39
CA PRO A 70 22.54 6.74 10.17
C PRO A 70 22.65 7.68 8.95
N ALA A 71 23.48 7.32 7.99
CA ALA A 71 23.68 8.14 6.79
C ALA A 71 22.37 8.34 6.00
N SER A 72 21.52 7.31 5.94
CA SER A 72 20.19 7.38 5.32
C SER A 72 19.32 8.45 5.97
N VAL A 73 19.21 8.46 7.31
CA VAL A 73 18.41 9.47 8.05
C VAL A 73 18.92 10.89 7.77
N ARG A 74 20.23 11.08 7.74
CA ARG A 74 20.83 12.39 7.50
C ARG A 74 20.58 12.89 6.08
N LEU A 75 20.70 12.01 5.09
CA LEU A 75 20.45 12.34 3.68
C LEU A 75 18.98 12.68 3.44
N LEU A 76 18.06 11.83 3.94
CA LEU A 76 16.62 12.04 3.82
C LEU A 76 16.16 13.31 4.53
N GLU A 77 16.70 13.62 5.70
CA GLU A 77 16.42 14.85 6.45
C GLU A 77 16.88 16.10 5.70
N ALA A 78 18.09 16.09 5.08
CA ALA A 78 18.58 17.19 4.27
C ALA A 78 17.72 17.39 3.01
N ALA A 79 17.33 16.29 2.36
CA ALA A 79 16.42 16.28 1.22
C ALA A 79 15.05 16.88 1.58
N ALA A 80 14.43 16.44 2.70
CA ALA A 80 13.15 16.94 3.19
C ALA A 80 13.17 18.43 3.59
N ARG A 81 14.36 18.97 3.94
CA ARG A 81 14.54 20.40 4.17
C ARG A 81 14.85 21.20 2.90
N HIS A 82 14.89 20.56 1.74
CA HIS A 82 15.29 21.13 0.44
C HIS A 82 16.68 21.75 0.45
N ASP A 83 17.59 21.26 1.29
CA ASP A 83 18.95 21.76 1.40
C ASP A 83 19.87 21.07 0.40
N ALA A 84 19.86 21.57 -0.85
CA ALA A 84 20.66 21.03 -1.94
C ALA A 84 22.16 21.07 -1.67
N GLU A 85 22.64 22.03 -0.86
CA GLU A 85 24.05 22.15 -0.54
C GLU A 85 24.48 21.09 0.47
N GLU A 86 23.69 20.86 1.52
CA GLU A 86 23.96 19.79 2.49
C GLU A 86 23.88 18.41 1.81
N VAL A 87 22.90 18.19 0.94
CA VAL A 87 22.79 16.95 0.14
C VAL A 87 24.05 16.75 -0.71
N ARG A 88 24.53 17.79 -1.43
CA ARG A 88 25.75 17.71 -2.23
C ARG A 88 26.97 17.32 -1.38
N GLN A 89 27.16 17.93 -0.21
CA GLN A 89 28.25 17.61 0.70
C GLN A 89 28.20 16.14 1.17
N PHE A 90 27.00 15.59 1.43
CA PHE A 90 26.88 14.19 1.78
C PHE A 90 27.28 13.28 0.61
N LEU A 91 26.84 13.57 -0.60
CA LEU A 91 27.18 12.79 -1.79
C LEU A 91 28.67 12.85 -2.12
N GLU A 92 29.29 14.03 -2.03
CA GLU A 92 30.74 14.24 -2.17
C GLU A 92 31.57 13.49 -1.10
N SER A 93 30.99 13.30 0.09
CA SER A 93 31.61 12.49 1.15
C SER A 93 31.52 10.98 0.93
N GLY A 94 30.93 10.55 -0.20
CA GLY A 94 30.79 9.14 -0.58
C GLY A 94 29.54 8.44 -0.01
N ILE A 95 28.56 9.20 0.47
CA ILE A 95 27.25 8.64 0.85
C ILE A 95 26.49 8.32 -0.43
N SER A 96 25.95 7.07 -0.53
CA SER A 96 25.13 6.67 -1.68
C SER A 96 23.86 7.50 -1.76
N PRO A 97 23.47 8.01 -2.94
CA PRO A 97 22.22 8.72 -3.14
C PRO A 97 20.98 7.82 -2.97
N ASP A 98 21.15 6.49 -3.09
CA ASP A 98 20.06 5.51 -3.08
C ASP A 98 19.78 4.91 -1.69
N LEU A 99 20.33 5.51 -0.64
CA LEU A 99 19.95 5.14 0.71
C LEU A 99 18.47 5.43 0.94
N CYS A 100 17.77 4.45 1.51
CA CYS A 100 16.33 4.51 1.76
C CYS A 100 16.00 4.36 3.26
N ASN A 101 14.75 4.67 3.60
CA ASN A 101 14.15 4.38 4.90
C ASN A 101 13.61 2.94 4.96
N GLU A 102 12.84 2.62 6.01
CA GLU A 102 12.23 1.30 6.23
C GLU A 102 11.20 0.94 5.13
N ASP A 103 10.57 1.95 4.51
CA ASP A 103 9.60 1.79 3.43
C ASP A 103 10.26 1.73 2.03
N GLY A 104 11.59 1.70 1.95
CA GLY A 104 12.32 1.74 0.69
C GLY A 104 12.38 3.12 0.03
N LEU A 105 11.85 4.17 0.67
CA LEU A 105 11.78 5.52 0.12
C LEU A 105 13.17 6.15 0.10
N THR A 106 13.65 6.56 -1.08
CA THR A 106 14.93 7.27 -1.25
C THR A 106 14.73 8.78 -1.15
N ALA A 107 15.85 9.52 -1.03
CA ALA A 107 15.82 10.98 -1.09
C ALA A 107 15.22 11.51 -2.39
N LEU A 108 15.38 10.78 -3.51
CA LEU A 108 14.81 11.15 -4.80
C LEU A 108 13.28 11.05 -4.81
N HIS A 109 12.70 9.98 -4.22
CA HIS A 109 11.25 9.88 -4.05
C HIS A 109 10.70 11.06 -3.23
N GLN A 110 11.29 11.33 -2.05
CA GLN A 110 10.85 12.42 -1.19
C GLN A 110 10.86 13.77 -1.91
N CYS A 111 11.96 14.06 -2.63
CA CYS A 111 12.06 15.31 -3.38
C CYS A 111 11.10 15.41 -4.57
N CYS A 112 10.68 14.27 -5.12
CA CYS A 112 9.64 14.22 -6.16
C CYS A 112 8.24 14.47 -5.59
N ILE A 113 7.96 14.06 -4.35
CA ILE A 113 6.72 14.39 -3.62
C ILE A 113 6.68 15.89 -3.28
N ASP A 114 7.80 16.45 -2.83
CA ASP A 114 7.88 17.81 -2.28
C ASP A 114 8.20 18.91 -3.33
N ASP A 115 8.23 18.58 -4.63
CA ASP A 115 8.60 19.47 -5.75
C ASP A 115 9.97 20.17 -5.58
N SER A 116 10.96 19.45 -5.08
CA SER A 116 12.31 19.99 -4.83
C SER A 116 13.26 19.80 -6.02
N GLY A 117 13.01 20.50 -7.14
CA GLY A 117 13.80 20.39 -8.38
C GLY A 117 15.32 20.55 -8.21
N PRO A 118 15.81 21.52 -7.43
CA PRO A 118 17.25 21.67 -7.20
C PRO A 118 17.89 20.45 -6.54
N VAL A 119 17.23 19.82 -5.56
CA VAL A 119 17.75 18.62 -4.88
C VAL A 119 17.64 17.40 -5.79
N VAL A 120 16.53 17.25 -6.54
CA VAL A 120 16.38 16.20 -7.56
C VAL A 120 17.54 16.23 -8.55
N SER A 121 17.91 17.41 -9.06
CA SER A 121 19.05 17.56 -9.99
C SER A 121 20.36 17.12 -9.35
N VAL A 122 20.63 17.53 -8.11
CA VAL A 122 21.84 17.15 -7.37
C VAL A 122 21.93 15.63 -7.17
N LEU A 123 20.81 14.98 -6.81
CA LEU A 123 20.75 13.53 -6.61
C LEU A 123 21.00 12.78 -7.93
N LEU A 124 20.33 13.18 -9.00
CA LEU A 124 20.50 12.56 -10.33
C LEU A 124 21.91 12.79 -10.92
N ASP A 125 22.51 13.97 -10.72
CA ASP A 125 23.88 14.26 -11.14
C ASP A 125 24.91 13.44 -10.35
N ALA A 126 24.58 13.03 -9.12
CA ALA A 126 25.39 12.13 -8.31
C ALA A 126 25.13 10.64 -8.60
N GLY A 127 24.31 10.32 -9.59
CA GLY A 127 24.04 8.95 -10.04
C GLY A 127 22.96 8.22 -9.24
N ALA A 128 22.01 8.96 -8.65
CA ALA A 128 20.83 8.33 -8.05
C ALA A 128 20.07 7.49 -9.09
N ASP A 129 19.59 6.33 -8.70
CA ASP A 129 18.77 5.47 -9.55
C ASP A 129 17.41 6.17 -9.78
N VAL A 130 17.21 6.66 -11.01
CA VAL A 130 15.97 7.32 -11.44
C VAL A 130 14.76 6.39 -11.37
N ASN A 131 14.98 5.06 -11.40
CA ASN A 131 13.98 4.01 -11.36
C ASN A 131 13.98 3.24 -10.02
N ALA A 132 14.58 3.81 -8.96
CA ALA A 132 14.50 3.24 -7.63
C ALA A 132 13.05 2.92 -7.26
N ARG A 133 12.82 1.79 -6.58
CA ARG A 133 11.49 1.35 -6.17
C ARG A 133 11.40 1.29 -4.66
N ASP A 134 10.33 1.83 -4.10
CA ASP A 134 10.00 1.65 -2.69
C ASP A 134 9.33 0.27 -2.44
N THR A 135 8.85 0.02 -1.23
CA THR A 135 8.20 -1.26 -0.86
C THR A 135 6.92 -1.53 -1.63
N GLU A 136 6.22 -0.49 -2.09
CA GLU A 136 5.01 -0.56 -2.92
C GLU A 136 5.33 -0.48 -4.43
N LEU A 137 6.59 -0.66 -4.80
CA LEU A 137 7.11 -0.59 -6.17
C LEU A 137 6.91 0.79 -6.85
N TRP A 138 6.64 1.84 -6.08
CA TRP A 138 6.61 3.20 -6.62
C TRP A 138 7.99 3.64 -7.04
N THR A 139 8.06 4.34 -8.18
CA THR A 139 9.27 5.03 -8.63
C THR A 139 9.16 6.53 -8.38
N PRO A 140 10.27 7.29 -8.42
CA PRO A 140 10.21 8.75 -8.36
C PRO A 140 9.26 9.37 -9.40
N LEU A 141 9.13 8.73 -10.58
CA LEU A 141 8.21 9.17 -11.61
C LEU A 141 6.74 8.99 -11.21
N HIS A 142 6.37 7.90 -10.53
CA HIS A 142 5.02 7.74 -9.96
C HIS A 142 4.70 8.88 -8.99
N ALA A 143 5.62 9.17 -8.07
CA ALA A 143 5.45 10.23 -7.09
C ALA A 143 5.26 11.61 -7.74
N ALA A 144 6.13 11.96 -8.70
CA ALA A 144 6.06 13.23 -9.41
C ALA A 144 4.78 13.36 -10.26
N ALA A 145 4.34 12.27 -10.90
CA ALA A 145 3.14 12.23 -11.73
C ALA A 145 1.86 12.40 -10.89
N THR A 146 1.74 11.64 -9.80
CA THR A 146 0.60 11.73 -8.88
C THR A 146 0.46 13.13 -8.26
N CYS A 147 1.58 13.78 -7.97
CA CYS A 147 1.59 15.15 -7.43
C CYS A 147 1.43 16.24 -8.50
N GLY A 148 1.42 15.91 -9.81
CA GLY A 148 1.28 16.88 -10.89
C GLY A 148 2.49 17.79 -11.09
N HIS A 149 3.69 17.33 -10.72
CA HIS A 149 4.92 18.13 -10.80
C HIS A 149 5.55 18.05 -12.19
N LEU A 150 4.93 18.68 -13.18
CA LEU A 150 5.30 18.66 -14.61
C LEU A 150 6.81 18.81 -14.86
N ARG A 151 7.46 19.78 -14.20
CA ARG A 151 8.90 20.01 -14.41
C ARG A 151 9.77 18.86 -13.94
N LEU A 152 9.38 18.20 -12.84
CA LEU A 152 10.08 17.03 -12.34
C LEU A 152 9.83 15.82 -13.23
N VAL A 153 8.61 15.62 -13.70
CA VAL A 153 8.27 14.57 -14.67
C VAL A 153 9.14 14.72 -15.92
N GLN A 154 9.23 15.93 -16.50
CA GLN A 154 10.11 16.18 -17.64
C GLN A 154 11.57 15.87 -17.36
N LEU A 155 12.08 16.28 -16.21
CA LEU A 155 13.45 16.02 -15.80
C LEU A 155 13.72 14.52 -15.63
N LEU A 156 12.81 13.79 -14.96
CA LEU A 156 12.95 12.36 -14.76
C LEU A 156 12.93 11.59 -16.09
N ILE A 157 12.03 11.95 -17.01
CA ILE A 157 11.99 11.37 -18.36
C ILE A 157 13.31 11.61 -19.11
N GLN A 158 13.84 12.83 -19.07
CA GLN A 158 15.13 13.17 -19.68
C GLN A 158 16.30 12.36 -19.08
N ARG A 159 16.18 11.96 -17.83
CA ARG A 159 17.17 11.14 -17.13
C ARG A 159 16.94 9.64 -17.24
N GLY A 160 15.97 9.20 -18.08
CA GLY A 160 15.73 7.80 -18.40
C GLY A 160 14.76 7.10 -17.44
N ALA A 161 13.83 7.84 -16.84
CA ALA A 161 12.77 7.23 -16.05
C ALA A 161 11.93 6.27 -16.91
N ASP A 162 11.58 5.12 -16.35
CA ASP A 162 10.78 4.10 -16.99
C ASP A 162 9.29 4.49 -16.96
N LEU A 163 8.74 4.82 -18.13
CA LEU A 163 7.33 5.20 -18.31
C LEU A 163 6.37 4.02 -18.10
N LEU A 164 6.88 2.79 -18.22
CA LEU A 164 6.10 1.56 -18.08
C LEU A 164 6.32 0.87 -16.73
N ALA A 165 6.97 1.53 -15.77
CA ALA A 165 7.10 1.00 -14.43
C ALA A 165 5.70 0.80 -13.82
N VAL A 166 5.46 -0.38 -13.26
CA VAL A 166 4.18 -0.75 -12.62
C VAL A 166 4.42 -0.85 -11.12
N ASN A 167 3.57 -0.21 -10.33
CA ASN A 167 3.57 -0.29 -8.87
C ASN A 167 2.83 -1.57 -8.38
N SER A 168 2.72 -1.76 -7.07
CA SER A 168 2.04 -2.92 -6.47
C SER A 168 0.54 -2.99 -6.82
N ASP A 169 -0.10 -1.84 -7.08
CA ASP A 169 -1.52 -1.76 -7.46
C ASP A 169 -1.76 -1.97 -8.95
N GLY A 170 -0.72 -2.22 -9.75
CA GLY A 170 -0.81 -2.38 -11.19
C GLY A 170 -0.86 -1.06 -11.98
N ASN A 171 -0.64 0.09 -11.33
CA ASN A 171 -0.66 1.40 -11.97
C ASN A 171 0.72 1.79 -12.50
N MET A 172 0.73 2.44 -13.64
CA MET A 172 1.87 3.16 -14.22
C MET A 172 1.79 4.65 -13.85
N PRO A 173 2.87 5.43 -13.99
CA PRO A 173 2.85 6.86 -13.65
C PRO A 173 1.72 7.64 -14.32
N TYR A 174 1.37 7.35 -15.57
CA TYR A 174 0.29 8.04 -16.28
C TYR A 174 -1.11 7.70 -15.75
N ASP A 175 -1.32 6.50 -15.19
CA ASP A 175 -2.61 6.10 -14.60
C ASP A 175 -2.94 6.90 -13.32
N LEU A 176 -1.91 7.39 -12.63
CA LEU A 176 -2.04 8.10 -11.35
C LEU A 176 -2.05 9.63 -11.50
N CYS A 177 -1.88 10.12 -12.73
CA CYS A 177 -1.75 11.55 -13.00
C CYS A 177 -3.11 12.20 -13.17
N GLU A 178 -3.47 13.10 -12.23
CA GLU A 178 -4.72 13.89 -12.31
C GLU A 178 -4.53 15.25 -13.01
N ASP A 179 -3.28 15.75 -13.11
CA ASP A 179 -2.96 17.02 -13.75
C ASP A 179 -2.87 16.85 -15.27
N GLU A 180 -3.74 17.56 -16.02
CA GLU A 180 -3.86 17.46 -17.48
C GLU A 180 -2.52 17.74 -18.20
N ALA A 181 -1.79 18.78 -17.80
CA ALA A 181 -0.53 19.14 -18.44
C ALA A 181 0.58 18.11 -18.20
N THR A 182 0.59 17.49 -17.03
CA THR A 182 1.53 16.42 -16.67
C THR A 182 1.17 15.13 -17.38
N LEU A 183 -0.12 14.81 -17.49
CA LEU A 183 -0.61 13.64 -18.24
C LEU A 183 -0.25 13.78 -19.73
N ASP A 184 -0.54 14.91 -20.36
CA ASP A 184 -0.15 15.19 -21.75
C ASP A 184 1.37 15.00 -21.98
N CYS A 185 2.18 15.42 -21.01
CA CYS A 185 3.64 15.25 -21.09
C CYS A 185 4.04 13.77 -21.07
N LEU A 186 3.41 12.97 -20.20
CA LEU A 186 3.67 11.53 -20.11
C LEU A 186 3.23 10.82 -21.38
N GLU A 187 2.01 11.08 -21.86
CA GLU A 187 1.48 10.46 -23.08
C GLU A 187 2.31 10.82 -24.32
N ASN A 188 2.73 12.08 -24.46
CA ASN A 188 3.63 12.50 -25.53
C ASN A 188 4.98 11.77 -25.47
N ALA A 189 5.56 11.65 -24.29
CA ALA A 189 6.82 10.92 -24.11
C ALA A 189 6.66 9.43 -24.42
N MET A 190 5.53 8.80 -24.05
CA MET A 190 5.20 7.43 -24.42
C MET A 190 5.07 7.25 -25.94
N ALA A 191 4.40 8.21 -26.60
CA ALA A 191 4.26 8.20 -28.06
C ALA A 191 5.63 8.38 -28.76
N GLU A 192 6.48 9.31 -28.28
CA GLU A 192 7.85 9.51 -28.81
C GLU A 192 8.72 8.26 -28.67
N GLN A 193 8.57 7.49 -27.60
CA GLN A 193 9.27 6.22 -27.39
C GLN A 193 8.64 5.05 -28.14
N GLY A 194 7.56 5.27 -28.91
CA GLY A 194 6.86 4.23 -29.65
C GLY A 194 6.23 3.18 -28.75
N ILE A 195 5.74 3.57 -27.56
CA ILE A 195 5.05 2.67 -26.65
C ILE A 195 3.65 2.41 -27.21
N THR A 196 3.37 1.15 -27.49
CA THR A 196 2.07 0.68 -27.99
C THR A 196 1.21 0.12 -26.85
N GLN A 197 -0.08 0.01 -27.09
CA GLN A 197 -1.01 -0.61 -26.12
C GLN A 197 -0.57 -2.03 -25.74
N GLU A 198 -0.07 -2.81 -26.72
CA GLU A 198 0.46 -4.15 -26.47
C GLU A 198 1.64 -4.13 -25.47
N ARG A 199 2.56 -3.15 -25.59
CA ARG A 199 3.66 -3.01 -24.64
C ARG A 199 3.21 -2.61 -23.23
N ILE A 200 2.14 -1.82 -23.13
CA ILE A 200 1.51 -1.45 -21.86
C ILE A 200 0.93 -2.70 -21.19
N GLU A 201 0.15 -3.47 -21.95
CA GLU A 201 -0.45 -4.72 -21.46
C GLU A 201 0.61 -5.75 -21.08
N ASP A 202 1.67 -5.88 -21.87
CA ASP A 202 2.82 -6.72 -21.56
C ASP A 202 3.54 -6.30 -20.28
N ALA A 203 3.71 -5.01 -20.05
CA ALA A 203 4.36 -4.50 -18.84
C ALA A 203 3.50 -4.74 -17.60
N ARG A 204 2.17 -4.54 -17.67
CA ARG A 204 1.22 -4.87 -16.61
C ARG A 204 1.22 -6.36 -16.29
N ALA A 205 1.16 -7.19 -17.33
CA ALA A 205 1.19 -8.65 -17.18
C ALA A 205 2.55 -9.18 -16.68
N ALA A 206 3.61 -8.40 -16.71
CA ALA A 206 4.94 -8.84 -16.27
C ALA A 206 4.98 -9.23 -14.79
N THR A 207 4.22 -8.53 -13.95
CA THR A 207 4.13 -8.81 -12.51
C THR A 207 3.42 -10.16 -12.26
N GLU A 208 2.29 -10.39 -12.93
CA GLU A 208 1.60 -11.69 -12.87
C GLU A 208 2.46 -12.83 -13.41
N ARG A 209 3.14 -12.62 -14.55
CA ARG A 209 4.08 -13.62 -15.10
C ARG A 209 5.23 -13.93 -14.15
N SER A 210 5.72 -12.94 -13.39
CA SER A 210 6.72 -13.16 -12.35
C SER A 210 6.17 -14.00 -11.21
N MET A 211 4.96 -13.70 -10.76
CA MET A 211 4.25 -14.46 -9.73
C MET A 211 3.99 -15.91 -10.18
N LEU A 212 3.56 -16.11 -11.43
CA LEU A 212 3.38 -17.44 -12.00
C LEU A 212 4.68 -18.26 -12.01
N ARG A 213 5.83 -17.63 -12.29
CA ARG A 213 7.13 -18.33 -12.21
C ARG A 213 7.44 -18.74 -10.78
N GLU A 214 7.23 -17.85 -9.83
CA GLU A 214 7.43 -18.12 -8.41
C GLU A 214 6.52 -19.27 -7.93
N ILE A 215 5.23 -19.25 -8.26
CA ILE A 215 4.29 -20.34 -7.93
C ILE A 215 4.78 -21.66 -8.50
N ARG A 216 5.22 -21.68 -9.76
CA ARG A 216 5.75 -22.91 -10.39
C ARG A 216 7.03 -23.43 -9.72
N GLU A 217 7.88 -22.54 -9.22
CA GLU A 217 9.08 -22.89 -8.45
C GLU A 217 8.70 -23.47 -7.09
N LEU A 218 7.77 -22.86 -6.38
CA LEU A 218 7.24 -23.36 -5.10
C LEU A 218 6.60 -24.76 -5.26
N LEU A 219 5.82 -24.95 -6.33
CA LEU A 219 5.23 -26.24 -6.66
C LEU A 219 6.28 -27.33 -6.93
N ARG A 220 7.35 -27.00 -7.66
CA ARG A 220 8.47 -27.96 -7.90
C ARG A 220 9.22 -28.30 -6.62
N ALA A 221 9.33 -27.34 -5.70
CA ALA A 221 9.95 -27.52 -4.40
C ALA A 221 9.06 -28.26 -3.39
N GLY A 222 7.77 -28.47 -3.70
CA GLY A 222 6.79 -29.00 -2.75
C GLY A 222 6.55 -28.08 -1.56
N ALA A 223 6.72 -26.77 -1.75
CA ALA A 223 6.54 -25.77 -0.70
C ALA A 223 5.06 -25.49 -0.44
N ASP A 224 4.76 -24.98 0.75
CA ASP A 224 3.42 -24.57 1.16
C ASP A 224 3.01 -23.29 0.41
N LEU A 225 1.93 -23.37 -0.37
CA LEU A 225 1.38 -22.22 -1.12
C LEU A 225 0.61 -21.26 -0.20
N ASP A 226 0.18 -21.72 0.97
CA ASP A 226 -0.53 -20.91 1.96
C ASP A 226 0.42 -20.29 3.00
N ALA A 227 1.74 -20.41 2.79
CA ALA A 227 2.73 -19.78 3.66
C ALA A 227 2.47 -18.26 3.74
N PRO A 228 2.30 -17.70 4.97
CA PRO A 228 2.05 -16.27 5.14
C PRO A 228 3.28 -15.45 4.75
N ARG A 229 3.04 -14.31 4.12
CA ARG A 229 4.02 -13.31 3.69
C ARG A 229 3.85 -12.01 4.49
N GLY A 230 4.22 -10.88 3.93
CA GLY A 230 4.00 -9.59 4.57
C GLY A 230 2.55 -9.44 5.03
N HIS A 231 2.36 -8.98 6.27
CA HIS A 231 1.04 -8.82 6.92
C HIS A 231 0.17 -10.10 6.95
N GLY A 232 0.80 -11.27 6.94
CA GLY A 232 0.07 -12.55 6.98
C GLY A 232 -0.64 -12.94 5.68
N ALA A 233 -0.55 -12.14 4.63
CA ALA A 233 -1.17 -12.40 3.35
C ALA A 233 -0.53 -13.60 2.64
N THR A 234 -1.34 -14.46 1.99
CA THR A 234 -0.85 -15.55 1.13
C THR A 234 -0.71 -15.08 -0.31
N LEU A 235 -0.10 -15.90 -1.16
CA LEU A 235 -0.05 -15.64 -2.60
C LEU A 235 -1.45 -15.45 -3.21
N LEU A 236 -2.45 -16.18 -2.70
CA LEU A 236 -3.83 -16.05 -3.18
C LEU A 236 -4.46 -14.72 -2.78
N HIS A 237 -4.12 -14.13 -1.64
CA HIS A 237 -4.52 -12.76 -1.27
C HIS A 237 -3.94 -11.74 -2.25
N VAL A 238 -2.65 -11.86 -2.55
CA VAL A 238 -1.96 -10.95 -3.49
C VAL A 238 -2.56 -11.07 -4.90
N ALA A 239 -2.78 -12.29 -5.38
CA ALA A 239 -3.41 -12.51 -6.68
C ALA A 239 -4.85 -11.95 -6.72
N ALA A 240 -5.60 -12.13 -5.63
CA ALA A 240 -6.98 -11.66 -5.51
C ALA A 240 -7.08 -10.13 -5.47
N ALA A 241 -6.16 -9.45 -4.78
CA ALA A 241 -6.13 -8.00 -4.72
C ALA A 241 -5.77 -7.37 -6.08
N ASN A 242 -4.78 -7.95 -6.79
CA ASN A 242 -4.25 -7.39 -8.02
C ASN A 242 -4.96 -7.86 -9.31
N GLY A 243 -5.96 -8.73 -9.22
CA GLY A 243 -6.67 -9.23 -10.39
C GLY A 243 -5.88 -10.27 -11.22
N TYR A 244 -4.86 -10.92 -10.64
CA TYR A 244 -4.02 -11.91 -11.33
C TYR A 244 -4.77 -13.23 -11.48
N LEU A 245 -5.54 -13.31 -12.55
CA LEU A 245 -6.47 -14.42 -12.77
C LEU A 245 -5.75 -15.74 -12.98
N GLU A 246 -4.74 -15.79 -13.87
CA GLU A 246 -3.98 -17.02 -14.16
C GLU A 246 -3.22 -17.52 -12.93
N ALA A 247 -2.67 -16.59 -12.14
CA ALA A 247 -1.97 -16.93 -10.91
C ALA A 247 -2.94 -17.51 -9.86
N ALA A 248 -4.12 -16.93 -9.71
CA ALA A 248 -5.15 -17.44 -8.81
C ALA A 248 -5.69 -18.80 -9.26
N GLU A 249 -5.95 -18.99 -10.55
CA GLU A 249 -6.33 -20.29 -11.13
C GLU A 249 -5.29 -21.36 -10.80
N LEU A 250 -4.01 -21.08 -11.08
CA LEU A 250 -2.92 -22.02 -10.79
C LEU A 250 -2.81 -22.37 -9.29
N LEU A 251 -2.98 -21.39 -8.40
CA LEU A 251 -2.98 -21.61 -6.95
C LEU A 251 -4.15 -22.50 -6.53
N LEU A 252 -5.36 -22.21 -7.01
CA LEU A 252 -6.58 -22.93 -6.67
C LEU A 252 -6.60 -24.36 -7.25
N GLU A 253 -6.07 -24.58 -8.45
CA GLU A 253 -5.86 -25.93 -9.02
C GLU A 253 -4.96 -26.78 -8.11
N HIS A 254 -4.00 -26.14 -7.43
CA HIS A 254 -3.11 -26.81 -6.49
C HIS A 254 -3.57 -26.71 -5.03
N ARG A 255 -4.87 -26.42 -4.83
CA ARG A 255 -5.57 -26.41 -3.54
C ARG A 255 -5.08 -25.37 -2.54
N ALA A 256 -4.61 -24.21 -2.98
CA ALA A 256 -4.41 -23.08 -2.09
C ALA A 256 -5.71 -22.75 -1.33
N GLY A 257 -5.60 -22.43 -0.04
CA GLY A 257 -6.74 -22.21 0.85
C GLY A 257 -7.46 -20.91 0.54
N THR A 258 -8.77 -20.99 0.22
CA THR A 258 -9.63 -19.80 0.04
C THR A 258 -10.04 -19.17 1.37
N ASP A 259 -9.79 -19.84 2.50
CA ASP A 259 -10.16 -19.46 3.86
C ASP A 259 -8.97 -18.97 4.71
N SER A 260 -7.75 -18.93 4.14
CA SER A 260 -6.57 -18.36 4.79
C SER A 260 -6.85 -16.91 5.18
N ARG A 261 -6.32 -16.48 6.34
CA ARG A 261 -6.55 -15.13 6.89
C ARG A 261 -5.23 -14.38 7.04
N ASP A 262 -5.24 -13.12 6.64
CA ASP A 262 -4.17 -12.19 6.93
C ASP A 262 -4.25 -11.62 8.38
N GLU A 263 -3.40 -10.65 8.72
CA GLU A 263 -3.36 -10.02 10.04
C GLU A 263 -4.65 -9.25 10.39
N ASP A 264 -5.40 -8.75 9.40
CA ASP A 264 -6.69 -8.08 9.56
C ASP A 264 -7.87 -9.06 9.57
N GLY A 265 -7.59 -10.35 9.41
CA GLY A 265 -8.57 -11.43 9.31
C GLY A 265 -9.27 -11.48 7.95
N TRP A 266 -8.74 -10.79 6.95
CA TRP A 266 -9.25 -10.87 5.59
C TRP A 266 -8.93 -12.21 4.97
N GLN A 267 -9.87 -12.73 4.18
CA GLN A 267 -9.67 -13.84 3.26
C GLN A 267 -9.44 -13.30 1.84
N PRO A 268 -8.90 -14.09 0.90
CA PRO A 268 -8.71 -13.64 -0.49
C PRO A 268 -9.95 -13.01 -1.13
N LEU A 269 -11.15 -13.47 -0.75
CA LEU A 269 -12.40 -12.91 -1.25
C LEU A 269 -12.66 -11.48 -0.76
N HIS A 270 -12.22 -11.10 0.46
CA HIS A 270 -12.29 -9.72 0.92
C HIS A 270 -11.39 -8.83 0.08
N ALA A 271 -10.16 -9.28 -0.21
CA ALA A 271 -9.23 -8.55 -1.06
C ALA A 271 -9.79 -8.34 -2.47
N ALA A 272 -10.29 -9.42 -3.12
CA ALA A 272 -10.91 -9.30 -4.44
C ALA A 272 -12.11 -8.33 -4.45
N ALA A 273 -12.94 -8.36 -3.41
CA ALA A 273 -14.11 -7.49 -3.29
C ALA A 273 -13.76 -6.03 -3.05
N CYS A 274 -12.76 -5.75 -2.22
CA CYS A 274 -12.30 -4.40 -1.93
C CYS A 274 -11.70 -3.72 -3.16
N TRP A 275 -10.91 -4.47 -3.93
CA TRP A 275 -10.15 -3.97 -5.08
C TRP A 275 -10.89 -4.10 -6.42
N GLY A 276 -12.18 -4.41 -6.43
CA GLY A 276 -12.98 -4.36 -7.65
C GLY A 276 -12.79 -5.54 -8.62
N GLN A 277 -12.25 -6.69 -8.16
CA GLN A 277 -11.83 -7.79 -9.04
C GLN A 277 -12.97 -8.79 -9.29
N VAL A 278 -13.92 -8.45 -10.19
CA VAL A 278 -15.11 -9.25 -10.49
C VAL A 278 -14.79 -10.71 -10.82
N GLN A 279 -13.82 -10.93 -11.72
CA GLN A 279 -13.45 -12.28 -12.18
C GLN A 279 -12.88 -13.13 -11.05
N LEU A 280 -12.07 -12.52 -10.18
CA LEU A 280 -11.50 -13.20 -9.00
C LEU A 280 -12.59 -13.54 -7.97
N VAL A 281 -13.58 -12.66 -7.78
CA VAL A 281 -14.74 -12.95 -6.93
C VAL A 281 -15.47 -14.19 -7.44
N GLU A 282 -15.76 -14.27 -8.74
CA GLU A 282 -16.40 -15.44 -9.34
C GLU A 282 -15.56 -16.71 -9.17
N LEU A 283 -14.26 -16.63 -9.47
CA LEU A 283 -13.32 -17.74 -9.38
C LEU A 283 -13.21 -18.26 -7.93
N LEU A 284 -13.01 -17.38 -6.95
CA LEU A 284 -12.88 -17.75 -5.55
C LEU A 284 -14.16 -18.40 -5.00
N VAL A 285 -15.34 -17.86 -5.33
CA VAL A 285 -16.62 -18.43 -4.92
C VAL A 285 -16.86 -19.79 -5.58
N ALA A 286 -16.49 -19.97 -6.85
CA ALA A 286 -16.55 -21.26 -7.53
C ALA A 286 -15.68 -22.32 -6.87
N HIS A 287 -14.56 -21.90 -6.21
CA HIS A 287 -13.67 -22.79 -5.46
C HIS A 287 -14.00 -22.86 -3.95
N GLY A 288 -15.19 -22.38 -3.56
CA GLY A 288 -15.73 -22.58 -2.22
C GLY A 288 -15.43 -21.49 -1.19
N ALA A 289 -14.98 -20.30 -1.63
CA ALA A 289 -14.81 -19.16 -0.73
C ALA A 289 -16.16 -18.78 -0.08
N ASP A 290 -16.12 -18.48 1.22
CA ASP A 290 -17.31 -18.14 2.00
C ASP A 290 -17.69 -16.66 1.83
N LEU A 291 -18.84 -16.42 1.18
CA LEU A 291 -19.44 -15.09 1.00
C LEU A 291 -19.84 -14.40 2.32
N ALA A 292 -19.94 -15.15 3.42
CA ALA A 292 -20.30 -14.65 4.74
C ALA A 292 -19.11 -14.60 5.71
N ALA A 293 -17.88 -14.88 5.22
CA ALA A 293 -16.70 -14.80 6.04
C ALA A 293 -16.55 -13.39 6.62
N LYS A 294 -16.08 -13.29 7.87
CA LYS A 294 -15.92 -12.03 8.57
C LYS A 294 -14.46 -11.75 8.88
N SER A 295 -14.04 -10.50 8.68
CA SER A 295 -12.76 -9.97 9.12
C SER A 295 -12.67 -9.82 10.64
N LEU A 296 -11.55 -9.32 11.18
CA LEU A 296 -11.43 -8.98 12.60
C LEU A 296 -12.36 -7.83 13.02
N LEU A 297 -12.83 -7.01 12.07
CA LEU A 297 -13.80 -5.93 12.28
C LEU A 297 -15.24 -6.36 12.03
N ASP A 298 -15.51 -7.67 11.94
CA ASP A 298 -16.83 -8.25 11.62
C ASP A 298 -17.37 -7.87 10.22
N GLU A 299 -16.53 -7.41 9.29
CA GLU A 299 -16.89 -7.04 7.92
C GLU A 299 -16.87 -8.25 7.00
N THR A 300 -17.89 -8.38 6.16
CA THR A 300 -17.95 -9.39 5.10
C THR A 300 -17.33 -8.83 3.79
N PRO A 301 -17.01 -9.68 2.78
CA PRO A 301 -16.57 -9.20 1.47
C PRO A 301 -17.52 -8.16 0.84
N LEU A 302 -18.83 -8.28 1.10
CA LEU A 302 -19.83 -7.31 0.63
C LEU A 302 -19.72 -5.95 1.35
N ASP A 303 -19.33 -5.95 2.63
CA ASP A 303 -19.22 -4.73 3.44
C ASP A 303 -17.99 -3.90 3.05
N VAL A 304 -16.88 -4.56 2.67
CA VAL A 304 -15.65 -3.90 2.24
C VAL A 304 -15.66 -3.51 0.76
N CYS A 305 -16.67 -3.97 0.00
CA CYS A 305 -16.78 -3.72 -1.44
C CYS A 305 -17.18 -2.27 -1.72
N GLY A 306 -16.30 -1.52 -2.40
CA GLY A 306 -16.56 -0.15 -2.87
C GLY A 306 -17.11 -0.07 -4.30
N ASP A 307 -16.95 -1.12 -5.09
CA ASP A 307 -17.32 -1.16 -6.51
C ASP A 307 -18.75 -1.72 -6.71
N GLU A 308 -19.55 -1.02 -7.53
CA GLU A 308 -20.96 -1.38 -7.76
C GLU A 308 -21.12 -2.68 -8.57
N GLU A 309 -20.22 -2.95 -9.52
CA GLU A 309 -20.26 -4.16 -10.34
C GLU A 309 -19.93 -5.40 -9.51
N VAL A 310 -18.86 -5.32 -8.72
CA VAL A 310 -18.50 -6.38 -7.77
C VAL A 310 -19.59 -6.59 -6.73
N ARG A 311 -20.19 -5.51 -6.22
CA ARG A 311 -21.30 -5.58 -5.27
C ARG A 311 -22.48 -6.33 -5.87
N ALA A 312 -22.87 -5.99 -7.11
CA ALA A 312 -23.95 -6.68 -7.82
C ALA A 312 -23.62 -8.17 -8.01
N LYS A 313 -22.39 -8.48 -8.37
CA LYS A 313 -21.92 -9.86 -8.55
C LYS A 313 -21.95 -10.66 -7.23
N LEU A 314 -21.46 -10.11 -6.14
CA LEU A 314 -21.51 -10.75 -4.80
C LEU A 314 -22.95 -11.04 -4.38
N LEU A 315 -23.90 -10.13 -4.62
CA LEU A 315 -25.32 -10.32 -4.33
C LEU A 315 -25.92 -11.42 -5.20
N GLU A 316 -25.61 -11.45 -6.50
CA GLU A 316 -26.03 -12.51 -7.41
C GLU A 316 -25.55 -13.89 -6.93
N LEU A 317 -24.25 -14.01 -6.62
CA LEU A 317 -23.66 -15.26 -6.13
C LEU A 317 -24.26 -15.69 -4.78
N LYS A 318 -24.51 -14.75 -3.87
CA LYS A 318 -25.20 -15.02 -2.59
C LYS A 318 -26.62 -15.57 -2.80
N HIS A 319 -27.37 -15.01 -3.74
CA HIS A 319 -28.70 -15.51 -4.08
C HIS A 319 -28.66 -16.89 -4.72
N LYS A 320 -27.74 -17.16 -5.64
CA LYS A 320 -27.53 -18.48 -6.26
C LYS A 320 -27.18 -19.52 -5.19
N HIS A 321 -26.24 -19.21 -4.29
CA HIS A 321 -25.85 -20.10 -3.21
C HIS A 321 -27.03 -20.42 -2.27
N ALA A 322 -27.83 -19.42 -1.87
CA ALA A 322 -29.01 -19.61 -1.06
C ALA A 322 -30.08 -20.48 -1.73
N ALA A 323 -30.26 -20.35 -3.06
CA ALA A 323 -31.17 -21.19 -3.82
C ALA A 323 -30.73 -22.66 -3.88
N VAL A 324 -29.42 -22.90 -4.09
CA VAL A 324 -28.84 -24.25 -4.09
C VAL A 324 -29.02 -24.93 -2.73
N MET A 325 -28.73 -24.23 -1.63
CA MET A 325 -28.88 -24.74 -0.27
C MET A 325 -30.31 -25.09 0.04
N LYS A 326 -31.28 -24.23 -0.31
CA LYS A 326 -32.72 -24.54 -0.15
C LYS A 326 -33.18 -25.77 -0.94
N SER A 327 -32.64 -25.99 -2.13
CA SER A 327 -32.94 -27.17 -2.95
C SER A 327 -32.37 -28.46 -2.33
N GLN A 328 -31.16 -28.39 -1.77
CA GLN A 328 -30.55 -29.52 -1.07
C GLN A 328 -31.28 -29.90 0.22
N GLU A 329 -31.70 -28.90 1.00
CA GLU A 329 -32.52 -29.13 2.21
C GLU A 329 -33.85 -29.80 1.87
N LYS A 330 -34.53 -29.35 0.79
CA LYS A 330 -35.73 -30.01 0.28
C LYS A 330 -35.48 -31.46 -0.12
N HIS A 331 -34.36 -31.74 -0.79
CA HIS A 331 -33.97 -33.09 -1.16
C HIS A 331 -33.66 -33.97 0.08
N LYS A 332 -32.94 -33.45 1.05
CA LYS A 332 -32.65 -34.16 2.32
C LYS A 332 -33.96 -34.47 3.09
N SER A 333 -34.89 -33.52 3.18
CA SER A 333 -36.18 -33.72 3.85
C SER A 333 -37.06 -34.74 3.13
N LEU A 334 -37.04 -34.79 1.80
CA LEU A 334 -37.74 -35.79 1.00
C LEU A 334 -37.17 -37.19 1.16
N LEU A 335 -35.82 -37.32 1.26
CA LEU A 335 -35.17 -38.60 1.54
C LEU A 335 -35.45 -39.11 2.94
N GLN A 336 -35.43 -38.24 3.97
CA GLN A 336 -35.77 -38.60 5.33
C GLN A 336 -37.26 -39.04 5.47
N ARG A 337 -38.20 -38.40 4.75
CA ARG A 337 -39.61 -38.83 4.70
C ARG A 337 -39.80 -40.18 4.04
N ARG A 338 -39.01 -40.53 3.02
CA ARG A 338 -39.03 -41.83 2.37
C ARG A 338 -38.48 -42.96 3.27
N THR A 339 -37.46 -42.70 4.03
CA THR A 339 -36.87 -43.69 4.97
C THR A 339 -37.77 -43.91 6.17
N SER A 340 -38.49 -42.90 6.70
CA SER A 340 -39.42 -43.08 7.79
C SER A 340 -40.73 -43.78 7.39
N SER A 341 -41.15 -43.70 6.12
CA SER A 341 -42.31 -44.42 5.62
C SER A 341 -42.05 -45.89 5.24
N ALA A 342 -40.80 -46.30 5.10
CA ALA A 342 -40.40 -47.68 4.82
C ALA A 342 -40.30 -48.54 6.10
N GLY A 343 -40.28 -47.94 7.31
CA GLY A 343 -40.17 -48.62 8.61
C GLY A 343 -41.48 -48.98 9.27
N SER A 344 -42.65 -48.71 8.65
CA SER A 344 -43.98 -48.99 9.24
C SER A 344 -44.79 -50.04 8.47
N ARG A 345 -44.14 -51.13 8.09
CA ARG A 345 -44.84 -52.36 7.66
C ARG A 345 -44.08 -53.54 8.24
N GLY A 346 -44.43 -53.91 9.42
CA GLY A 346 -44.14 -55.15 10.10
C GLY A 346 -45.19 -55.41 11.15
#